data_dbd7b204dbeaf4234d798d684a9d3d64
#
_entry.id   dbd7b204dbeaf4234d798d684a9d3d64
#
_cell.length_a   1.000
_cell.length_b   1.000
_cell.length_c   1.000
_cell.angle_alpha   90.00
_cell.angle_beta   90.00
_cell.angle_gamma   90.00
#
_symmetry.space_group_name_H-M   'P 1'
#
loop_
_entity.id
_entity.type
_entity.pdbx_description
1 polymer ?
#
loop_
_entity_poly.entity_id
_entity_poly.type
_entity_poly.pdbx_seq_one_letter_code
_entity_poly.pdbx_strand_id
1 'polypeptide(L)'
;NRLPNNGVIQVGAQLRMPLSWLAVKQAQAKLTAISGDVQIQDLKGAWRQAQAGEAVQTGQQIKVGINSSARVQFADASELVMQPQSSVLMDTLSVYAGGYMADTQLRLQGGRVEVHANPQGRQGQKFEIITPAAVASVRGTQFVVDAQNGRSLQQTLEGQVALQTTQGHVLVQEGFGSAVKLGEKPIAPEVIKPAPVFQSPASRFVDFPMAFKWVAQTEVKGWVMQVGRDAQMAQLVLTHQADSPFFDAGGLADGRYYLRAWTLDDKGMPSKTVLHPFEVDIPRKLQGAVIQLAPHYVSMGSMTIDLVPLPPGQRYLVQVTRDAEGRQPVWYQANAGVVLSLPQLPAQDHPYHLWIWIY
;
A
#
# COMPACT_ATOMS: atom_id res chain seq x y z
N ASN A 1 -10.87 -4.51 43.24
CA ASN A 1 -10.45 -3.48 44.19
C ASN A 1 -11.63 -3.11 45.07
N ARG A 2 -11.59 -3.52 46.35
CA ARG A 2 -12.55 -3.01 47.35
C ARG A 2 -12.00 -1.68 47.88
N LEU A 3 -12.81 -0.63 47.89
CA LEU A 3 -12.48 0.58 48.60
C LEU A 3 -12.33 0.28 50.10
N PRO A 4 -11.42 0.93 50.81
CA PRO A 4 -11.38 0.81 52.28
C PRO A 4 -12.77 1.11 52.89
N ASN A 5 -13.10 0.48 53.97
CA ASN A 5 -14.44 0.54 54.63
C ASN A 5 -14.94 1.96 54.97
N ASN A 6 -14.10 2.99 54.90
CA ASN A 6 -14.43 4.39 55.16
C ASN A 6 -14.71 5.22 53.89
N GLY A 7 -14.68 4.63 52.71
CA GLY A 7 -14.99 5.34 51.46
C GLY A 7 -14.01 6.45 51.06
N VAL A 8 -12.93 6.64 51.80
CA VAL A 8 -11.95 7.71 51.54
C VAL A 8 -10.82 7.16 50.69
N ILE A 9 -10.60 7.76 49.52
CA ILE A 9 -9.48 7.44 48.61
C ILE A 9 -8.29 8.29 49.06
N GLN A 10 -7.18 7.66 49.40
CA GLN A 10 -5.95 8.36 49.77
C GLN A 10 -5.26 8.95 48.53
N VAL A 11 -4.58 10.08 48.72
CA VAL A 11 -3.76 10.71 47.68
C VAL A 11 -2.71 9.74 47.20
N GLY A 12 -2.63 9.50 45.86
CA GLY A 12 -1.74 8.54 45.26
C GLY A 12 -2.30 7.12 45.07
N ALA A 13 -3.54 6.84 45.54
CA ALA A 13 -4.17 5.55 45.33
C ALA A 13 -4.47 5.32 43.81
N GLN A 14 -4.05 4.17 43.30
CA GLN A 14 -4.37 3.73 41.93
C GLN A 14 -5.73 3.03 41.93
N LEU A 15 -6.71 3.63 41.25
CA LEU A 15 -8.00 3.01 41.03
C LEU A 15 -8.03 2.29 39.68
N ARG A 16 -8.38 1.01 39.67
CA ARG A 16 -8.66 0.28 38.41
C ARG A 16 -10.15 0.45 38.11
N MET A 17 -10.44 1.20 37.06
CA MET A 17 -11.79 1.41 36.56
C MET A 17 -12.04 0.44 35.39
N PRO A 18 -13.11 -0.37 35.39
CA PRO A 18 -13.49 -1.16 34.23
C PRO A 18 -13.75 -0.26 33.02
N LEU A 19 -13.25 -0.64 31.83
CA LEU A 19 -13.49 0.10 30.59
C LEU A 19 -15.00 0.29 30.30
N SER A 20 -15.83 -0.67 30.68
CA SER A 20 -17.28 -0.62 30.53
C SER A 20 -17.97 0.51 31.31
N TRP A 21 -17.27 1.14 32.25
CA TRP A 21 -17.78 2.30 33.01
C TRP A 21 -17.42 3.64 32.37
N LEU A 22 -16.55 3.63 31.38
CA LEU A 22 -16.14 4.86 30.67
C LEU A 22 -17.16 5.21 29.60
N ALA A 23 -17.45 6.50 29.46
CA ALA A 23 -18.26 6.98 28.35
C ALA A 23 -17.52 6.72 27.03
N VAL A 24 -18.18 6.01 26.12
CA VAL A 24 -17.69 5.72 24.77
C VAL A 24 -18.24 6.80 23.83
N LYS A 25 -17.38 7.36 22.99
CA LYS A 25 -17.79 8.21 21.88
C LYS A 25 -17.29 7.59 20.56
N GLN A 26 -18.12 7.68 19.54
CA GLN A 26 -17.65 7.33 18.19
C GLN A 26 -16.57 8.31 17.78
N ALA A 27 -15.49 7.77 17.22
CA ALA A 27 -14.42 8.50 16.57
C ALA A 27 -14.56 8.41 15.04
N GLN A 28 -13.85 9.28 14.37
CA GLN A 28 -13.72 9.25 12.92
C GLN A 28 -12.24 9.14 12.58
N ALA A 29 -11.93 8.42 11.52
CA ALA A 29 -10.64 8.49 10.86
C ALA A 29 -10.69 9.51 9.72
N LYS A 30 -9.56 9.86 9.16
CA LYS A 30 -9.43 10.82 8.05
C LYS A 30 -8.58 10.24 6.94
N LEU A 31 -9.07 10.27 5.71
CA LEU A 31 -8.26 10.01 4.51
C LEU A 31 -7.31 11.19 4.28
N THR A 32 -6.06 11.05 4.66
CA THR A 32 -5.08 12.15 4.57
C THR A 32 -4.38 12.24 3.21
N ALA A 33 -4.27 11.10 2.50
CA ALA A 33 -3.74 11.07 1.14
C ALA A 33 -4.43 9.97 0.31
N ILE A 34 -4.56 10.23 -0.98
CA ILE A 34 -5.10 9.31 -1.98
C ILE A 34 -4.23 9.41 -3.23
N SER A 35 -3.89 8.28 -3.82
CA SER A 35 -3.30 8.19 -5.15
C SER A 35 -4.04 7.14 -5.97
N GLY A 36 -4.44 7.49 -7.18
CA GLY A 36 -5.13 6.59 -8.10
C GLY A 36 -6.60 6.34 -7.76
N ASP A 37 -7.06 5.13 -8.06
CA ASP A 37 -8.45 4.69 -7.84
C ASP A 37 -8.62 4.24 -6.39
N VAL A 38 -9.33 5.05 -5.61
CA VAL A 38 -9.70 4.74 -4.23
C VAL A 38 -11.19 4.98 -4.05
N GLN A 39 -11.91 3.95 -3.64
CA GLN A 39 -13.35 3.99 -3.43
C GLN A 39 -13.69 3.82 -1.96
N ILE A 40 -14.75 4.48 -1.53
CA ILE A 40 -15.33 4.33 -0.21
C ILE A 40 -16.79 3.91 -0.32
N GLN A 41 -17.18 2.93 0.48
CA GLN A 41 -18.57 2.50 0.60
C GLN A 41 -19.26 3.34 1.68
N ASP A 42 -20.41 3.91 1.37
CA ASP A 42 -21.24 4.59 2.36
C ASP A 42 -21.94 3.58 3.29
N LEU A 43 -22.60 4.08 4.34
CA LEU A 43 -23.32 3.25 5.30
C LEU A 43 -24.56 2.57 4.71
N LYS A 44 -24.98 2.96 3.50
CA LYS A 44 -26.10 2.34 2.75
C LYS A 44 -25.62 1.28 1.76
N GLY A 45 -24.30 1.09 1.64
CA GLY A 45 -23.67 0.09 0.79
C GLY A 45 -23.32 0.58 -0.62
N ALA A 46 -23.52 1.86 -0.96
CA ALA A 46 -23.13 2.41 -2.26
C ALA A 46 -21.66 2.78 -2.31
N TRP A 47 -20.99 2.39 -3.40
CA TRP A 47 -19.60 2.73 -3.67
C TRP A 47 -19.48 4.06 -4.40
N ARG A 48 -18.53 4.88 -4.03
CA ARG A 48 -18.18 6.12 -4.71
C ARG A 48 -16.67 6.39 -4.61
N GLN A 49 -16.17 7.27 -5.46
CA GLN A 49 -14.79 7.75 -5.36
C GLN A 49 -14.58 8.48 -4.03
N ALA A 50 -13.48 8.13 -3.36
CA ALA A 50 -13.06 8.78 -2.13
C ALA A 50 -12.33 10.10 -2.42
N GLN A 51 -12.34 11.01 -1.45
CA GLN A 51 -11.67 12.31 -1.55
C GLN A 51 -10.64 12.46 -0.44
N ALA A 52 -9.48 13.07 -0.75
CA ALA A 52 -8.50 13.41 0.27
C ALA A 52 -9.09 14.45 1.25
N GLY A 53 -8.83 14.25 2.54
CA GLY A 53 -9.40 15.06 3.62
C GLY A 53 -10.75 14.57 4.14
N GLU A 54 -11.36 13.55 3.51
CA GLU A 54 -12.66 12.99 3.88
C GLU A 54 -12.60 12.25 5.22
N ALA A 55 -13.66 12.41 6.02
CA ALA A 55 -13.85 11.66 7.25
C ALA A 55 -14.39 10.26 6.95
N VAL A 56 -13.84 9.26 7.65
CA VAL A 56 -14.24 7.85 7.55
C VAL A 56 -14.79 7.40 8.90
N GLN A 57 -15.92 6.72 8.88
CA GLN A 57 -16.69 6.31 10.06
C GLN A 57 -16.71 4.78 10.20
N THR A 58 -17.03 4.33 11.40
CA THR A 58 -17.38 2.91 11.65
C THR A 58 -18.45 2.43 10.68
N GLY A 59 -18.26 1.23 10.12
CA GLY A 59 -19.13 0.60 9.14
C GLY A 59 -18.80 0.96 7.69
N GLN A 60 -17.95 1.93 7.42
CA GLN A 60 -17.52 2.25 6.06
C GLN A 60 -16.34 1.37 5.63
N GLN A 61 -16.28 1.05 4.35
CA GLN A 61 -15.23 0.25 3.73
C GLN A 61 -14.49 1.08 2.69
N ILE A 62 -13.16 0.95 2.66
CA ILE A 62 -12.29 1.56 1.65
C ILE A 62 -11.72 0.46 0.77
N LYS A 63 -11.72 0.67 -0.54
CA LYS A 63 -11.03 -0.16 -1.54
C LYS A 63 -10.01 0.66 -2.30
N VAL A 64 -8.86 0.07 -2.52
CA VAL A 64 -7.73 0.64 -3.26
C VAL A 64 -7.51 -0.19 -4.52
N GLY A 65 -7.49 0.46 -5.68
CA GLY A 65 -7.28 -0.16 -6.97
C GLY A 65 -5.81 -0.54 -7.25
N ILE A 66 -5.53 -0.97 -8.48
CA ILE A 66 -4.18 -1.27 -8.96
C ILE A 66 -3.39 0.04 -9.07
N ASN A 67 -2.08 0.03 -8.72
CA ASN A 67 -1.20 1.21 -8.73
C ASN A 67 -1.80 2.41 -7.96
N SER A 68 -2.55 2.13 -6.91
CA SER A 68 -3.24 3.11 -6.10
C SER A 68 -2.86 2.94 -4.64
N SER A 69 -3.06 3.96 -3.83
CA SER A 69 -2.80 3.92 -2.39
C SER A 69 -3.69 4.90 -1.65
N ALA A 70 -3.93 4.63 -0.37
CA ALA A 70 -4.62 5.54 0.51
C ALA A 70 -3.94 5.58 1.88
N ARG A 71 -3.90 6.76 2.51
CA ARG A 71 -3.46 6.93 3.89
C ARG A 71 -4.63 7.36 4.75
N VAL A 72 -4.82 6.64 5.84
CA VAL A 72 -5.88 6.90 6.83
C VAL A 72 -5.21 7.23 8.16
N GLN A 73 -5.59 8.34 8.77
CA GLN A 73 -5.16 8.74 10.11
C GLN A 73 -6.32 8.56 11.10
N PHE A 74 -6.03 7.96 12.24
CA PHE A 74 -6.99 7.70 13.31
C PHE A 74 -6.95 8.76 14.41
N ALA A 75 -7.93 8.72 15.31
CA ALA A 75 -8.10 9.72 16.38
C ALA A 75 -6.92 9.75 17.38
N ASP A 76 -6.18 8.65 17.51
CA ASP A 76 -4.99 8.52 18.35
C ASP A 76 -3.68 8.88 17.62
N ALA A 77 -3.78 9.47 16.43
CA ALA A 77 -2.68 9.76 15.53
C ALA A 77 -1.96 8.52 14.95
N SER A 78 -2.48 7.32 15.15
CA SER A 78 -2.04 6.15 14.38
C SER A 78 -2.37 6.32 12.91
N GLU A 79 -1.55 5.72 12.03
CA GLU A 79 -1.72 5.78 10.58
C GLU A 79 -1.79 4.39 9.95
N LEU A 80 -2.62 4.27 8.93
CA LEU A 80 -2.72 3.11 8.05
C LEU A 80 -2.41 3.54 6.63
N VAL A 81 -1.45 2.91 5.99
CA VAL A 81 -1.20 3.02 4.55
C VAL A 81 -1.74 1.78 3.86
N MET A 82 -2.77 1.97 3.05
CA MET A 82 -3.38 0.93 2.24
C MET A 82 -2.64 0.83 0.91
N GLN A 83 -2.13 -0.35 0.62
CA GLN A 83 -1.39 -0.68 -0.60
C GLN A 83 -2.34 -1.07 -1.74
N PRO A 84 -1.87 -1.20 -3.00
CA PRO A 84 -2.69 -1.63 -4.13
C PRO A 84 -3.51 -2.88 -3.85
N GLN A 85 -4.74 -2.91 -4.39
CA GLN A 85 -5.67 -4.03 -4.30
C GLN A 85 -6.06 -4.41 -2.86
N SER A 86 -5.96 -3.46 -1.92
CA SER A 86 -6.38 -3.68 -0.54
C SER A 86 -7.82 -3.21 -0.30
N SER A 87 -8.46 -3.88 0.67
CA SER A 87 -9.83 -3.58 1.09
C SER A 87 -9.95 -3.66 2.61
N VAL A 88 -10.33 -2.55 3.24
CA VAL A 88 -10.42 -2.41 4.69
C VAL A 88 -11.79 -1.88 5.09
N LEU A 89 -12.46 -2.61 5.99
CA LEU A 89 -13.68 -2.19 6.67
C LEU A 89 -13.33 -1.62 8.05
N MET A 90 -13.90 -0.48 8.41
CA MET A 90 -13.76 0.15 9.73
C MET A 90 -14.76 -0.48 10.69
N ASP A 91 -14.36 -1.57 11.40
CA ASP A 91 -15.25 -2.29 12.29
C ASP A 91 -15.58 -1.49 13.55
N THR A 92 -14.57 -0.89 14.19
CA THR A 92 -14.73 -0.06 15.39
C THR A 92 -13.80 1.13 15.34
N LEU A 93 -14.35 2.31 15.50
CA LEU A 93 -13.62 3.55 15.71
C LEU A 93 -14.26 4.25 16.92
N SER A 94 -13.62 4.15 18.08
CA SER A 94 -14.16 4.76 19.31
C SER A 94 -13.07 5.35 20.18
N VAL A 95 -13.46 6.32 21.00
CA VAL A 95 -12.61 6.96 22.01
C VAL A 95 -13.30 6.95 23.36
N TYR A 96 -12.51 6.81 24.42
CA TYR A 96 -12.94 6.76 25.82
C TYR A 96 -12.29 7.87 26.62
N ALA A 97 -12.86 8.15 27.78
CA ALA A 97 -12.29 9.07 28.76
C ALA A 97 -11.93 10.46 28.19
N GLY A 98 -12.83 11.04 27.38
CA GLY A 98 -12.62 12.34 26.78
C GLY A 98 -11.60 12.39 25.64
N GLY A 99 -11.34 11.25 24.99
CA GLY A 99 -10.38 11.12 23.87
C GLY A 99 -8.99 10.62 24.28
N TYR A 100 -8.81 10.27 25.56
CA TYR A 100 -7.51 9.78 26.05
C TYR A 100 -7.17 8.35 25.65
N MET A 101 -8.13 7.53 25.32
CA MET A 101 -7.94 6.15 24.88
C MET A 101 -8.74 5.90 23.60
N ALA A 102 -8.16 5.24 22.63
CA ALA A 102 -8.81 4.84 21.41
C ALA A 102 -8.93 3.29 21.33
N ASP A 103 -10.03 2.83 20.75
CA ASP A 103 -10.23 1.45 20.33
C ASP A 103 -10.48 1.47 18.83
N THR A 104 -9.52 0.95 18.08
CA THR A 104 -9.54 0.89 16.63
C THR A 104 -9.47 -0.55 16.20
N GLN A 105 -10.52 -1.03 15.54
CA GLN A 105 -10.57 -2.37 14.94
C GLN A 105 -10.87 -2.24 13.46
N LEU A 106 -9.99 -2.80 12.65
CA LEU A 106 -10.05 -2.76 11.20
C LEU A 106 -10.10 -4.17 10.65
N ARG A 107 -10.96 -4.42 9.68
CA ARG A 107 -11.03 -5.70 8.99
C ARG A 107 -10.40 -5.60 7.62
N LEU A 108 -9.20 -6.16 7.49
CA LEU A 108 -8.52 -6.32 6.20
C LEU A 108 -9.11 -7.53 5.48
N GLN A 109 -9.95 -7.29 4.50
CA GLN A 109 -10.60 -8.35 3.71
C GLN A 109 -9.67 -8.92 2.65
N GLY A 110 -8.69 -8.16 2.19
CA GLY A 110 -7.67 -8.57 1.24
C GLY A 110 -6.65 -7.47 0.98
N GLY A 111 -5.50 -7.86 0.44
CA GLY A 111 -4.39 -6.96 0.12
C GLY A 111 -3.45 -6.70 1.29
N ARG A 112 -2.67 -5.63 1.20
CA ARG A 112 -1.57 -5.29 2.11
C ARG A 112 -1.78 -3.92 2.75
N VAL A 113 -1.54 -3.84 4.04
CA VAL A 113 -1.57 -2.59 4.80
C VAL A 113 -0.31 -2.45 5.65
N GLU A 114 0.16 -1.22 5.80
CA GLU A 114 1.24 -0.84 6.71
C GLU A 114 0.66 0.03 7.81
N VAL A 115 0.94 -0.31 9.05
CA VAL A 115 0.41 0.37 10.24
C VAL A 115 1.54 1.02 11.01
N HIS A 116 1.35 2.27 11.34
CA HIS A 116 2.17 3.03 12.27
C HIS A 116 1.31 3.36 13.49
N ALA A 117 1.22 2.43 14.43
CA ALA A 117 0.45 2.64 15.66
C ALA A 117 1.21 3.57 16.60
N ASN A 118 0.51 4.56 17.15
CA ASN A 118 1.11 5.57 18.02
C ASN A 118 1.76 4.94 19.27
N PRO A 119 3.09 5.07 19.47
CA PRO A 119 3.78 4.48 20.62
C PRO A 119 3.43 5.15 21.94
N GLN A 120 2.93 6.38 21.92
CA GLN A 120 2.49 7.12 23.11
C GLN A 120 1.09 6.69 23.58
N GLY A 121 0.53 5.63 22.98
CA GLY A 121 -0.74 5.05 23.35
C GLY A 121 -0.81 4.67 24.83
N ARG A 122 -1.88 5.11 25.52
CA ARG A 122 -2.06 4.90 26.97
C ARG A 122 -2.49 3.46 27.29
N GLN A 123 -2.37 3.07 28.55
CA GLN A 123 -2.90 1.78 29.01
C GLN A 123 -4.41 1.66 28.71
N GLY A 124 -4.80 0.57 28.01
CA GLY A 124 -6.18 0.33 27.58
C GLY A 124 -6.49 0.73 26.13
N GLN A 125 -5.56 1.38 25.44
CA GLN A 125 -5.67 1.62 24.02
C GLN A 125 -5.50 0.29 23.24
N LYS A 126 -6.34 0.09 22.22
CA LYS A 126 -6.36 -1.12 21.40
C LYS A 126 -6.32 -0.75 19.94
N PHE A 127 -5.40 -1.36 19.20
CA PHE A 127 -5.36 -1.29 17.75
C PHE A 127 -5.27 -2.71 17.19
N GLU A 128 -6.25 -3.10 16.39
CA GLU A 128 -6.34 -4.46 15.84
C GLU A 128 -6.59 -4.45 14.34
N ILE A 129 -5.87 -5.33 13.64
CA ILE A 129 -6.17 -5.70 12.26
C ILE A 129 -6.72 -7.12 12.26
N ILE A 130 -7.97 -7.25 11.87
CA ILE A 130 -8.67 -8.52 11.72
C ILE A 130 -8.57 -8.94 10.26
N THR A 131 -8.02 -10.12 10.02
CA THR A 131 -7.96 -10.73 8.70
C THR A 131 -8.85 -11.98 8.68
N PRO A 132 -9.14 -12.58 7.52
CA PRO A 132 -9.85 -13.87 7.49
C PRO A 132 -9.17 -14.98 8.29
N ALA A 133 -7.82 -14.96 8.41
CA ALA A 133 -7.06 -16.02 9.04
C ALA A 133 -6.63 -15.72 10.49
N ALA A 134 -6.48 -14.45 10.89
CA ALA A 134 -5.95 -14.08 12.20
C ALA A 134 -6.33 -12.67 12.63
N VAL A 135 -6.09 -12.38 13.91
CA VAL A 135 -6.14 -11.04 14.50
C VAL A 135 -4.73 -10.63 14.90
N ALA A 136 -4.27 -9.49 14.39
CA ALA A 136 -3.03 -8.84 14.78
C ALA A 136 -3.36 -7.69 15.75
N SER A 137 -2.98 -7.84 17.02
CA SER A 137 -3.20 -6.84 18.06
C SER A 137 -1.88 -6.20 18.46
N VAL A 138 -1.87 -4.87 18.56
CA VAL A 138 -0.65 -4.09 18.78
C VAL A 138 -0.80 -3.00 19.82
N ARG A 139 0.36 -2.52 20.27
CA ARG A 139 0.47 -1.36 21.13
C ARG A 139 1.76 -0.61 20.79
N GLY A 140 1.63 0.53 20.08
CA GLY A 140 2.77 1.37 19.75
C GLY A 140 3.81 0.69 18.84
N THR A 141 3.38 0.18 17.69
CA THR A 141 4.21 -0.65 16.80
C THR A 141 4.14 -0.16 15.36
N GLN A 142 5.22 -0.41 14.62
CA GLN A 142 5.20 -0.34 13.16
C GLN A 142 5.19 -1.77 12.59
N PHE A 143 4.18 -2.10 11.80
CA PHE A 143 4.03 -3.44 11.28
C PHE A 143 3.27 -3.47 9.95
N VAL A 144 3.38 -4.60 9.28
CA VAL A 144 2.72 -4.86 7.99
C VAL A 144 1.83 -6.09 8.14
N VAL A 145 0.65 -6.03 7.55
CA VAL A 145 -0.24 -7.18 7.38
C VAL A 145 -0.60 -7.33 5.92
N ASP A 146 -0.47 -8.54 5.41
CA ASP A 146 -0.90 -8.94 4.07
C ASP A 146 -1.90 -10.09 4.19
N ALA A 147 -3.06 -9.95 3.56
CA ALA A 147 -4.13 -10.95 3.57
C ALA A 147 -4.50 -11.32 2.14
N GLN A 148 -4.11 -12.53 1.69
CA GLN A 148 -4.38 -13.00 0.34
C GLN A 148 -4.62 -14.52 0.35
N ASN A 149 -5.54 -14.98 -0.49
CA ASN A 149 -5.79 -16.40 -0.74
C ASN A 149 -5.99 -17.25 0.53
N GLY A 150 -6.72 -16.73 1.52
CA GLY A 150 -6.95 -17.42 2.79
C GLY A 150 -5.73 -17.52 3.70
N ARG A 151 -4.68 -16.77 3.42
CA ARG A 151 -3.45 -16.67 4.21
C ARG A 151 -3.26 -15.23 4.69
N SER A 152 -2.70 -15.10 5.88
CA SER A 152 -2.26 -13.82 6.43
C SER A 152 -0.78 -13.88 6.74
N LEU A 153 -0.04 -12.85 6.34
CA LEU A 153 1.36 -12.61 6.67
C LEU A 153 1.41 -11.38 7.57
N GLN A 154 2.23 -11.43 8.60
CA GLN A 154 2.46 -10.31 9.49
C GLN A 154 3.97 -10.13 9.70
N GLN A 155 4.46 -8.89 9.62
CA GLN A 155 5.84 -8.52 9.88
C GLN A 155 5.87 -7.38 10.89
N THR A 156 6.69 -7.50 11.94
CA THR A 156 6.92 -6.44 12.91
C THR A 156 8.19 -5.69 12.53
N LEU A 157 8.06 -4.41 12.19
CA LEU A 157 9.17 -3.54 11.82
C LEU A 157 9.74 -2.81 13.04
N GLU A 158 8.86 -2.47 14.01
CA GLU A 158 9.20 -1.85 15.28
C GLU A 158 8.23 -2.32 16.37
N GLY A 159 8.75 -2.64 17.56
CA GLY A 159 7.96 -3.06 18.71
C GLY A 159 7.55 -4.53 18.69
N GLN A 160 6.27 -4.84 18.95
CA GLN A 160 5.79 -6.22 19.12
C GLN A 160 4.32 -6.36 18.72
N VAL A 161 3.99 -7.43 18.01
CA VAL A 161 2.63 -7.77 17.56
C VAL A 161 2.21 -9.11 18.12
N ALA A 162 1.01 -9.19 18.72
CA ALA A 162 0.37 -10.46 19.05
C ALA A 162 -0.49 -10.91 17.87
N LEU A 163 -0.10 -12.02 17.23
CA LEU A 163 -0.86 -12.65 16.14
C LEU A 163 -1.65 -13.83 16.72
N GLN A 164 -2.98 -13.75 16.67
CA GLN A 164 -3.88 -14.68 17.32
C GLN A 164 -4.86 -15.33 16.34
N THR A 165 -5.13 -16.62 16.54
CA THR A 165 -6.18 -17.38 15.87
C THR A 165 -7.00 -18.16 16.91
N THR A 166 -8.03 -18.87 16.48
CA THR A 166 -8.76 -19.82 17.35
C THR A 166 -7.92 -21.03 17.76
N GLN A 167 -6.83 -21.32 17.04
CA GLN A 167 -5.95 -22.49 17.26
C GLN A 167 -4.71 -22.16 18.09
N GLY A 168 -4.44 -20.87 18.38
CA GLY A 168 -3.28 -20.44 19.16
C GLY A 168 -2.84 -19.03 18.84
N HIS A 169 -1.75 -18.61 19.47
CA HIS A 169 -1.18 -17.29 19.28
C HIS A 169 0.35 -17.35 19.26
N VAL A 170 0.97 -16.36 18.66
CA VAL A 170 2.42 -16.09 18.71
C VAL A 170 2.65 -14.60 18.94
N LEU A 171 3.77 -14.30 19.57
CA LEU A 171 4.24 -12.95 19.78
C LEU A 171 5.38 -12.69 18.78
N VAL A 172 5.16 -11.76 17.86
CA VAL A 172 6.10 -11.43 16.81
C VAL A 172 6.83 -10.16 17.19
N GLN A 173 8.13 -10.29 17.48
CA GLN A 173 8.99 -9.20 17.88
C GLN A 173 9.51 -8.44 16.66
N GLU A 174 10.09 -7.26 16.90
CA GLU A 174 10.79 -6.48 15.89
C GLU A 174 11.80 -7.31 15.09
N GLY A 175 11.79 -7.14 13.78
CA GLY A 175 12.64 -7.88 12.84
C GLY A 175 12.17 -9.29 12.50
N PHE A 176 11.01 -9.72 13.02
CA PHE A 176 10.42 -11.03 12.73
C PHE A 176 9.09 -10.91 11.97
N GLY A 177 8.75 -11.97 11.26
CA GLY A 177 7.47 -12.16 10.61
C GLY A 177 6.86 -13.52 10.94
N SER A 178 5.55 -13.63 10.83
CA SER A 178 4.81 -14.89 10.97
C SER A 178 3.72 -14.96 9.90
N ALA A 179 3.29 -16.18 9.62
CA ALA A 179 2.23 -16.46 8.67
C ALA A 179 1.20 -17.41 9.27
N VAL A 180 -0.02 -17.32 8.77
CA VAL A 180 -1.10 -18.22 9.16
C VAL A 180 -2.02 -18.49 7.98
N LYS A 181 -2.46 -19.73 7.82
CA LYS A 181 -3.55 -20.09 6.91
C LYS A 181 -4.86 -20.16 7.69
N LEU A 182 -5.96 -19.90 7.00
CA LEU A 182 -7.29 -19.97 7.58
C LEU A 182 -7.52 -21.32 8.25
N GLY A 183 -7.92 -21.29 9.53
CA GLY A 183 -8.19 -22.48 10.34
C GLY A 183 -6.96 -23.14 10.96
N GLU A 184 -5.74 -22.61 10.72
CA GLU A 184 -4.50 -23.12 11.31
C GLU A 184 -4.00 -22.23 12.45
N LYS A 185 -3.03 -22.71 13.20
CA LYS A 185 -2.25 -21.89 14.15
C LYS A 185 -1.18 -21.10 13.40
N PRO A 186 -0.77 -19.92 13.91
CA PRO A 186 0.35 -19.19 13.33
C PRO A 186 1.64 -20.02 13.36
N ILE A 187 2.47 -19.90 12.33
CA ILE A 187 3.83 -20.48 12.36
C ILE A 187 4.70 -19.72 13.37
N ALA A 188 5.76 -20.38 13.86
CA ALA A 188 6.75 -19.72 14.70
C ALA A 188 7.33 -18.49 13.97
N PRO A 189 7.57 -17.37 14.68
CA PRO A 189 8.16 -16.19 14.06
C PRO A 189 9.53 -16.48 13.44
N GLU A 190 9.73 -16.04 12.19
CA GLU A 190 10.97 -16.18 11.44
C GLU A 190 11.61 -14.80 11.25
N VAL A 191 12.94 -14.73 11.21
CA VAL A 191 13.66 -13.47 10.98
C VAL A 191 13.35 -12.95 9.58
N ILE A 192 12.98 -11.68 9.47
CA ILE A 192 12.77 -11.00 8.18
C ILE A 192 14.11 -10.94 7.44
N LYS A 193 14.17 -11.49 6.24
CA LYS A 193 15.39 -11.49 5.41
C LYS A 193 15.87 -10.06 5.13
N PRO A 194 17.17 -9.84 4.89
CA PRO A 194 17.72 -8.55 4.54
C PRO A 194 17.08 -7.96 3.27
N ALA A 195 17.10 -6.65 3.15
CA ALA A 195 16.63 -5.95 1.95
C ALA A 195 17.49 -6.32 0.72
N PRO A 196 16.91 -6.26 -0.49
CA PRO A 196 17.69 -6.43 -1.71
C PRO A 196 18.73 -5.32 -1.88
N VAL A 197 19.88 -5.67 -2.46
CA VAL A 197 20.99 -4.74 -2.67
C VAL A 197 21.00 -4.30 -4.13
N PHE A 198 20.96 -2.99 -4.37
CA PHE A 198 21.07 -2.43 -5.72
C PHE A 198 22.44 -2.68 -6.33
N GLN A 199 22.46 -2.92 -7.63
CA GLN A 199 23.66 -2.94 -8.44
C GLN A 199 23.79 -1.57 -9.13
N SER A 200 24.56 -0.63 -8.54
CA SER A 200 24.86 0.70 -9.09
C SER A 200 23.58 1.47 -9.50
N PRO A 201 22.68 1.81 -8.59
CA PRO A 201 21.45 2.49 -8.93
C PRO A 201 21.71 3.92 -9.41
N ALA A 202 21.07 4.32 -10.52
CA ALA A 202 21.08 5.69 -10.98
C ALA A 202 20.16 6.56 -10.10
N SER A 203 20.62 7.75 -9.73
CA SER A 203 19.83 8.75 -9.00
C SER A 203 19.16 9.79 -9.92
N ARG A 204 19.51 9.81 -11.20
CA ARG A 204 18.92 10.69 -12.23
C ARG A 204 18.88 9.95 -13.56
N PHE A 205 17.74 10.02 -14.22
CA PHE A 205 17.52 9.50 -15.57
C PHE A 205 17.29 10.66 -16.53
N VAL A 206 18.09 10.70 -17.58
CA VAL A 206 18.01 11.69 -18.66
C VAL A 206 17.69 11.05 -20.02
N ASP A 207 17.58 9.71 -20.05
CA ASP A 207 17.22 8.89 -21.21
C ASP A 207 16.59 7.57 -20.73
N PHE A 208 16.00 6.80 -21.65
CA PHE A 208 15.48 5.45 -21.42
C PHE A 208 16.53 4.38 -21.75
N PRO A 209 16.45 3.18 -21.13
CA PRO A 209 15.48 2.74 -20.12
C PRO A 209 15.78 3.32 -18.72
N MET A 210 14.74 3.49 -17.89
CA MET A 210 14.90 3.82 -16.46
C MET A 210 15.09 2.55 -15.64
N ALA A 211 16.23 1.89 -15.87
CA ALA A 211 16.49 0.53 -15.39
C ALA A 211 17.13 0.50 -14.01
N PHE A 212 16.55 -0.33 -13.13
CA PHE A 212 17.12 -0.71 -11.85
C PHE A 212 17.47 -2.19 -11.86
N LYS A 213 18.60 -2.51 -11.27
CA LYS A 213 19.08 -3.89 -11.14
C LYS A 213 19.49 -4.15 -9.69
N TRP A 214 19.24 -5.37 -9.23
CA TRP A 214 19.67 -5.84 -7.91
C TRP A 214 20.67 -6.99 -8.06
N VAL A 215 21.48 -7.15 -7.03
CA VAL A 215 22.35 -8.33 -6.93
C VAL A 215 21.42 -9.55 -6.80
N ALA A 216 21.67 -10.57 -7.63
CA ALA A 216 20.92 -11.81 -7.56
C ALA A 216 21.09 -12.47 -6.18
N GLN A 217 20.00 -12.96 -5.62
CA GLN A 217 19.97 -13.62 -4.33
C GLN A 217 19.43 -15.04 -4.50
N THR A 218 20.00 -15.98 -3.78
CA THR A 218 19.46 -17.33 -3.66
C THR A 218 18.19 -17.31 -2.82
N GLU A 219 17.29 -18.26 -3.01
CA GLU A 219 16.02 -18.41 -2.25
C GLU A 219 14.99 -17.28 -2.46
N VAL A 220 15.17 -16.42 -3.45
CA VAL A 220 14.17 -15.43 -3.86
C VAL A 220 13.28 -16.03 -4.93
N LYS A 221 11.97 -15.90 -4.76
CA LYS A 221 10.93 -16.36 -5.68
C LYS A 221 10.20 -15.23 -6.38
N GLY A 222 10.35 -14.01 -5.88
CA GLY A 222 9.73 -12.85 -6.48
C GLY A 222 10.36 -11.55 -5.99
N TRP A 223 10.21 -10.53 -6.81
CA TRP A 223 10.65 -9.16 -6.58
C TRP A 223 9.44 -8.25 -6.64
N VAL A 224 9.26 -7.40 -5.68
CA VAL A 224 8.20 -6.38 -5.70
C VAL A 224 8.83 -5.01 -5.68
N MET A 225 8.43 -4.18 -6.63
CA MET A 225 8.91 -2.83 -6.81
C MET A 225 7.73 -1.86 -6.79
N GLN A 226 7.88 -0.75 -6.08
CA GLN A 226 6.93 0.33 -6.01
C GLN A 226 7.62 1.65 -6.28
N VAL A 227 6.99 2.49 -7.11
CA VAL A 227 7.43 3.86 -7.34
C VAL A 227 6.37 4.81 -6.78
N GLY A 228 6.78 5.76 -5.97
CA GLY A 228 5.90 6.77 -5.36
C GLY A 228 6.51 8.16 -5.42
N ARG A 229 5.69 9.16 -5.15
CA ARG A 229 6.13 10.56 -5.01
C ARG A 229 6.67 10.88 -3.62
N ASP A 230 6.47 9.99 -2.66
CA ASP A 230 6.96 10.09 -1.28
C ASP A 230 7.55 8.77 -0.80
N ALA A 231 8.43 8.84 0.22
CA ALA A 231 9.13 7.68 0.76
C ALA A 231 8.21 6.66 1.45
N GLN A 232 7.03 7.08 1.90
CA GLN A 232 6.03 6.23 2.57
C GLN A 232 5.07 5.56 1.57
N MET A 233 5.21 5.84 0.25
CA MET A 233 4.34 5.33 -0.81
C MET A 233 2.85 5.70 -0.61
N ALA A 234 2.55 6.81 0.08
CA ALA A 234 1.20 7.33 0.20
C ALA A 234 0.69 7.96 -1.10
N GLN A 235 1.62 8.39 -1.97
CA GLN A 235 1.36 8.84 -3.33
C GLN A 235 2.00 7.85 -4.31
N LEU A 236 1.49 6.64 -4.31
CA LEU A 236 1.97 5.57 -5.17
C LEU A 236 1.64 5.88 -6.64
N VAL A 237 2.59 5.61 -7.53
CA VAL A 237 2.45 5.77 -8.98
C VAL A 237 2.39 4.42 -9.67
N LEU A 238 3.26 3.49 -9.27
CA LEU A 238 3.45 2.21 -9.96
C LEU A 238 3.78 1.11 -8.96
N THR A 239 3.21 -0.06 -9.16
CA THR A 239 3.62 -1.31 -8.51
C THR A 239 3.91 -2.35 -9.59
N HIS A 240 5.03 -3.04 -9.45
CA HIS A 240 5.43 -4.12 -10.34
C HIS A 240 5.93 -5.31 -9.54
N GLN A 241 5.57 -6.51 -9.98
CA GLN A 241 6.10 -7.77 -9.44
C GLN A 241 6.74 -8.55 -10.57
N ALA A 242 7.93 -9.10 -10.34
CA ALA A 242 8.71 -9.84 -11.32
C ALA A 242 9.43 -11.01 -10.66
N ASP A 243 9.85 -11.96 -11.49
CA ASP A 243 10.64 -13.13 -11.06
C ASP A 243 12.15 -12.91 -11.27
N SER A 244 12.54 -11.71 -11.70
CA SER A 244 13.93 -11.35 -11.98
C SER A 244 14.38 -10.11 -11.22
N PRO A 245 15.69 -9.97 -10.90
CA PRO A 245 16.26 -8.82 -10.21
C PRO A 245 16.44 -7.60 -11.15
N PHE A 246 15.43 -7.31 -11.95
CA PHE A 246 15.42 -6.23 -12.93
C PHE A 246 14.07 -5.52 -12.93
N PHE A 247 14.10 -4.21 -13.01
CA PHE A 247 12.92 -3.38 -13.15
C PHE A 247 13.21 -2.17 -14.03
N ASP A 248 12.36 -1.92 -15.00
CA ASP A 248 12.35 -0.70 -15.78
C ASP A 248 11.16 0.17 -15.32
N ALA A 249 11.45 1.32 -14.74
CA ALA A 249 10.46 2.28 -14.26
C ALA A 249 9.95 3.20 -15.36
N GLY A 250 10.09 2.84 -16.61
CA GLY A 250 9.77 3.66 -17.76
C GLY A 250 8.34 4.18 -17.80
N GLY A 251 8.13 5.22 -18.60
CA GLY A 251 6.84 5.89 -18.75
C GLY A 251 6.54 6.94 -17.66
N LEU A 252 7.39 7.14 -16.66
CA LEU A 252 7.21 8.19 -15.65
C LEU A 252 7.40 9.57 -16.27
N ALA A 253 6.58 10.54 -15.84
CA ALA A 253 6.78 11.95 -16.15
C ALA A 253 8.01 12.51 -15.42
N ASP A 254 8.51 13.68 -15.86
CA ASP A 254 9.62 14.35 -15.17
C ASP A 254 9.25 14.68 -13.73
N GLY A 255 10.23 14.56 -12.84
CA GLY A 255 10.04 14.84 -11.43
C GLY A 255 10.83 13.91 -10.51
N ARG A 256 10.62 14.09 -9.20
CA ARG A 256 11.28 13.31 -8.16
C ARG A 256 10.41 12.16 -7.70
N TYR A 257 11.05 11.02 -7.48
CA TYR A 257 10.41 9.77 -7.10
C TYR A 257 11.23 9.01 -6.07
N TYR A 258 10.58 8.01 -5.49
CA TYR A 258 11.19 7.01 -4.62
C TYR A 258 10.88 5.63 -5.18
N LEU A 259 11.90 4.80 -5.35
CA LEU A 259 11.74 3.38 -5.63
C LEU A 259 11.88 2.62 -4.31
N ARG A 260 10.85 1.87 -3.93
CA ARG A 260 10.86 0.91 -2.83
C ARG A 260 10.85 -0.50 -3.39
N ALA A 261 11.73 -1.37 -2.91
CA ALA A 261 11.79 -2.75 -3.37
C ALA A 261 11.99 -3.73 -2.21
N TRP A 262 11.45 -4.92 -2.37
CA TRP A 262 11.65 -6.07 -1.49
C TRP A 262 11.56 -7.37 -2.28
N THR A 263 12.03 -8.46 -1.69
CA THR A 263 11.94 -9.80 -2.26
C THR A 263 10.88 -10.63 -1.55
N LEU A 264 10.40 -11.67 -2.20
CA LEU A 264 9.54 -12.70 -1.64
C LEU A 264 10.29 -14.04 -1.64
N ASP A 265 10.25 -14.76 -0.53
CA ASP A 265 10.80 -16.11 -0.45
C ASP A 265 9.80 -17.17 -0.97
N ASP A 266 10.15 -18.45 -0.86
CA ASP A 266 9.33 -19.58 -1.26
C ASP A 266 8.00 -19.70 -0.52
N LYS A 267 7.92 -19.12 0.68
CA LYS A 267 6.70 -19.02 1.48
C LYS A 267 5.92 -17.73 1.18
N GLY A 268 6.41 -16.86 0.30
CA GLY A 268 5.86 -15.54 0.02
C GLY A 268 6.09 -14.53 1.14
N MET A 269 6.99 -14.81 2.11
CA MET A 269 7.34 -13.88 3.17
C MET A 269 8.20 -12.75 2.58
N PRO A 270 7.82 -11.47 2.76
CA PRO A 270 8.60 -10.35 2.27
C PRO A 270 9.92 -10.18 3.05
N SER A 271 10.98 -9.72 2.37
CA SER A 271 12.20 -9.23 3.00
C SER A 271 11.99 -7.84 3.61
N LYS A 272 13.01 -7.29 4.28
CA LYS A 272 13.12 -5.86 4.53
C LYS A 272 13.08 -5.10 3.21
N THR A 273 12.61 -3.85 3.25
CA THR A 273 12.55 -2.99 2.07
C THR A 273 13.84 -2.19 1.90
N VAL A 274 14.23 -1.93 0.64
CA VAL A 274 15.20 -0.90 0.30
C VAL A 274 14.46 0.27 -0.35
N LEU A 275 14.91 1.49 -0.06
CA LEU A 275 14.38 2.73 -0.61
C LEU A 275 15.49 3.47 -1.35
N HIS A 276 15.20 3.94 -2.57
CA HIS A 276 16.13 4.70 -3.39
C HIS A 276 15.43 5.93 -3.99
N PRO A 277 15.87 7.16 -3.69
CA PRO A 277 15.37 8.36 -4.34
C PRO A 277 15.97 8.51 -5.73
N PHE A 278 15.17 8.94 -6.70
CA PHE A 278 15.64 9.23 -8.05
C PHE A 278 14.86 10.36 -8.70
N GLU A 279 15.44 10.95 -9.74
CA GLU A 279 14.86 12.02 -10.52
C GLU A 279 14.75 11.60 -11.99
N VAL A 280 13.63 11.93 -12.61
CA VAL A 280 13.41 11.82 -14.06
C VAL A 280 13.45 13.21 -14.66
N ASP A 281 14.34 13.40 -15.62
CA ASP A 281 14.52 14.68 -16.35
C ASP A 281 14.88 14.33 -17.80
N ILE A 282 13.92 13.75 -18.51
CA ILE A 282 14.10 13.27 -19.88
C ILE A 282 13.51 14.28 -20.84
N PRO A 283 14.34 14.97 -21.65
CA PRO A 283 13.85 15.89 -22.65
C PRO A 283 12.92 15.18 -23.63
N ARG A 284 11.65 15.53 -23.61
CA ARG A 284 10.65 14.94 -24.51
C ARG A 284 9.67 15.99 -25.02
N LYS A 285 9.28 15.85 -26.27
CA LYS A 285 8.30 16.70 -26.91
C LYS A 285 7.07 15.89 -27.28
N LEU A 286 5.91 16.31 -26.81
CA LEU A 286 4.65 15.69 -27.18
C LEU A 286 4.43 15.84 -28.70
N GLN A 287 4.20 14.72 -29.37
CA GLN A 287 3.90 14.66 -30.80
C GLN A 287 2.46 14.16 -30.99
N GLY A 288 1.60 15.00 -31.52
CA GLY A 288 0.21 14.62 -31.81
C GLY A 288 -0.76 14.82 -30.65
N ALA A 289 -1.99 14.40 -30.85
CA ALA A 289 -3.07 14.50 -29.88
C ALA A 289 -3.07 13.30 -28.95
N VAL A 290 -3.52 13.53 -27.70
CA VAL A 290 -3.84 12.46 -26.77
C VAL A 290 -5.07 11.71 -27.29
N ILE A 291 -4.96 10.42 -27.50
CA ILE A 291 -6.04 9.57 -27.99
C ILE A 291 -6.68 8.86 -26.79
N GLN A 292 -7.98 9.02 -26.61
CA GLN A 292 -8.74 8.25 -25.64
C GLN A 292 -9.09 6.89 -26.22
N LEU A 293 -8.65 5.84 -25.54
CA LEU A 293 -9.02 4.46 -25.87
C LEU A 293 -10.28 4.08 -25.10
N ALA A 294 -11.34 3.73 -25.80
CA ALA A 294 -12.60 3.36 -25.18
C ALA A 294 -12.46 2.16 -24.21
N PRO A 295 -13.24 2.09 -23.12
CA PRO A 295 -13.12 1.01 -22.13
C PRO A 295 -13.28 -0.39 -22.71
N HIS A 296 -14.12 -0.57 -23.73
CA HIS A 296 -14.34 -1.86 -24.40
C HIS A 296 -13.17 -2.30 -25.30
N TYR A 297 -12.18 -1.44 -25.54
CA TYR A 297 -10.96 -1.79 -26.27
C TYR A 297 -10.25 -3.01 -25.67
N VAL A 298 -10.32 -3.17 -24.37
CA VAL A 298 -9.71 -4.26 -23.59
C VAL A 298 -10.15 -5.66 -24.06
N SER A 299 -11.33 -5.78 -24.63
CA SER A 299 -11.91 -7.07 -25.10
C SER A 299 -11.57 -7.43 -26.54
N MET A 300 -10.97 -6.51 -27.30
CA MET A 300 -10.78 -6.68 -28.75
C MET A 300 -9.39 -7.23 -29.18
N GLY A 301 -8.47 -7.49 -28.23
CA GLY A 301 -7.13 -7.98 -28.53
C GLY A 301 -6.10 -6.87 -28.73
N SER A 302 -5.01 -7.14 -29.45
CA SER A 302 -3.96 -6.15 -29.71
C SER A 302 -4.36 -5.15 -30.79
N MET A 303 -4.09 -3.85 -30.54
CA MET A 303 -4.23 -2.78 -31.53
C MET A 303 -2.86 -2.46 -32.15
N THR A 304 -2.82 -2.25 -33.45
CA THR A 304 -1.64 -1.78 -34.14
C THR A 304 -1.79 -0.31 -34.51
N ILE A 305 -0.75 0.47 -34.27
CA ILE A 305 -0.68 1.90 -34.62
C ILE A 305 0.52 2.10 -35.54
N ASP A 306 0.28 2.72 -36.69
CA ASP A 306 1.33 3.13 -37.61
C ASP A 306 1.83 4.55 -37.23
N LEU A 307 3.13 4.67 -37.01
CA LEU A 307 3.80 5.92 -36.69
C LEU A 307 4.59 6.42 -37.91
N VAL A 308 4.75 7.72 -38.00
CA VAL A 308 5.56 8.33 -39.08
C VAL A 308 7.05 8.11 -38.79
N PRO A 309 7.89 7.76 -39.79
CA PRO A 309 9.34 7.65 -39.57
C PRO A 309 9.94 8.97 -39.05
N LEU A 310 10.81 8.87 -38.04
CA LEU A 310 11.49 10.01 -37.44
C LEU A 310 12.85 10.30 -38.09
N PRO A 311 13.32 11.53 -38.04
CA PRO A 311 14.69 11.88 -38.37
C PRO A 311 15.73 11.13 -37.57
N PRO A 312 16.97 10.94 -38.09
CA PRO A 312 18.03 10.31 -37.31
C PRO A 312 18.27 10.99 -35.95
N GLY A 313 18.46 10.18 -34.91
CA GLY A 313 18.68 10.65 -33.52
C GLY A 313 17.43 10.93 -32.74
N GLN A 314 16.25 10.87 -33.33
CA GLN A 314 14.97 10.97 -32.61
C GLN A 314 14.31 9.61 -32.43
N ARG A 315 13.59 9.44 -31.32
CA ARG A 315 12.93 8.20 -30.93
C ARG A 315 11.53 8.46 -30.45
N TYR A 316 10.63 7.50 -30.61
CA TYR A 316 9.29 7.51 -30.02
C TYR A 316 9.29 6.93 -28.62
N LEU A 317 8.59 7.60 -27.72
CA LEU A 317 8.04 7.01 -26.51
C LEU A 317 6.53 6.96 -26.67
N VAL A 318 5.96 5.79 -26.61
CA VAL A 318 4.51 5.60 -26.58
C VAL A 318 4.12 5.09 -25.20
N GLN A 319 3.12 5.71 -24.61
CA GLN A 319 2.71 5.47 -23.23
C GLN A 319 1.19 5.37 -23.17
N VAL A 320 0.69 4.40 -22.41
CA VAL A 320 -0.74 4.29 -22.06
C VAL A 320 -0.89 4.57 -20.59
N THR A 321 -1.81 5.47 -20.24
CA THR A 321 -2.08 5.89 -18.87
C THR A 321 -3.55 5.70 -18.51
N ARG A 322 -3.84 5.59 -17.21
CA ARG A 322 -5.21 5.55 -16.70
C ARG A 322 -5.83 6.93 -16.58
N ASP A 323 -5.02 7.95 -16.38
CA ASP A 323 -5.45 9.33 -16.18
C ASP A 323 -5.13 10.19 -17.41
N ALA A 324 -5.91 11.27 -17.57
CA ALA A 324 -5.77 12.23 -18.67
C ALA A 324 -4.53 13.13 -18.56
N GLU A 325 -3.84 13.09 -17.43
CA GLU A 325 -2.63 13.88 -17.20
C GLU A 325 -1.33 13.09 -17.42
N GLY A 326 -1.43 11.81 -17.77
CA GLY A 326 -0.28 10.97 -18.06
C GLY A 326 0.53 10.54 -16.82
N ARG A 327 -0.06 10.64 -15.64
CA ARG A 327 0.64 10.39 -14.36
C ARG A 327 0.61 8.94 -13.89
N GLN A 328 -0.34 8.14 -14.40
CA GLN A 328 -0.54 6.74 -14.03
C GLN A 328 -0.30 5.80 -15.22
N PRO A 329 0.97 5.54 -15.57
CA PRO A 329 1.28 4.66 -16.67
C PRO A 329 0.87 3.21 -16.35
N VAL A 330 0.27 2.53 -17.33
CA VAL A 330 -0.03 1.10 -17.29
C VAL A 330 0.81 0.33 -18.28
N TRP A 331 1.30 1.01 -19.31
CA TRP A 331 2.19 0.45 -20.31
C TRP A 331 2.96 1.56 -21.01
N TYR A 332 4.16 1.25 -21.46
CA TYR A 332 4.94 2.12 -22.33
C TYR A 332 5.88 1.31 -23.22
N GLN A 333 6.30 1.91 -24.30
CA GLN A 333 7.37 1.41 -25.16
C GLN A 333 8.26 2.57 -25.58
N ALA A 334 9.52 2.55 -25.15
CA ALA A 334 10.57 3.44 -25.62
C ALA A 334 11.21 2.86 -26.88
N ASN A 335 11.75 3.72 -27.72
CA ASN A 335 12.34 3.33 -29.02
C ASN A 335 11.33 2.58 -29.94
N ALA A 336 10.04 2.94 -29.86
CA ALA A 336 9.04 2.34 -30.70
C ALA A 336 9.40 2.51 -32.19
N GLY A 337 9.24 1.44 -32.94
CA GLY A 337 9.36 1.48 -34.39
C GLY A 337 8.18 2.17 -35.07
N VAL A 338 8.14 2.16 -36.39
CA VAL A 338 7.03 2.76 -37.16
C VAL A 338 5.71 1.99 -37.04
N VAL A 339 5.74 0.74 -36.59
CA VAL A 339 4.55 -0.07 -36.30
C VAL A 339 4.58 -0.45 -34.84
N LEU A 340 3.56 -0.06 -34.11
CA LEU A 340 3.41 -0.30 -32.68
C LEU A 340 2.26 -1.25 -32.41
N SER A 341 2.48 -2.29 -31.64
CA SER A 341 1.42 -3.18 -31.15
C SER A 341 1.18 -2.93 -29.67
N LEU A 342 0.00 -2.43 -29.33
CA LEU A 342 -0.42 -2.26 -27.93
C LEU A 342 -0.79 -3.63 -27.34
N PRO A 343 -0.38 -3.94 -26.11
CA PRO A 343 -0.77 -5.16 -25.43
C PRO A 343 -2.25 -5.10 -25.00
N GLN A 344 -2.77 -6.24 -24.59
CA GLN A 344 -4.03 -6.28 -23.87
C GLN A 344 -3.90 -5.52 -22.53
N LEU A 345 -4.75 -4.53 -22.32
CA LEU A 345 -4.74 -3.71 -21.11
C LEU A 345 -5.71 -4.27 -20.05
N PRO A 346 -5.46 -4.08 -18.75
CA PRO A 346 -6.39 -4.46 -17.69
C PRO A 346 -7.76 -3.81 -17.86
N ALA A 347 -8.84 -4.51 -17.49
CA ALA A 347 -10.19 -3.93 -17.54
C ALA A 347 -10.33 -2.76 -16.56
N GLN A 348 -10.99 -1.68 -16.98
CA GLN A 348 -11.35 -0.54 -16.13
C GLN A 348 -12.62 0.14 -16.64
N ASP A 349 -13.27 0.92 -15.78
CA ASP A 349 -14.52 1.62 -16.08
C ASP A 349 -14.34 2.94 -16.83
N HIS A 350 -13.11 3.41 -16.94
CA HIS A 350 -12.76 4.68 -17.58
C HIS A 350 -11.89 4.45 -18.81
N PRO A 351 -11.87 5.40 -19.79
CA PRO A 351 -11.02 5.29 -20.96
C PRO A 351 -9.54 5.34 -20.58
N TYR A 352 -8.73 4.62 -21.33
CA TYR A 352 -7.29 4.78 -21.31
C TYR A 352 -6.87 5.98 -22.19
N HIS A 353 -5.74 6.60 -21.85
CA HIS A 353 -5.14 7.70 -22.60
C HIS A 353 -3.83 7.24 -23.22
N LEU A 354 -3.72 7.37 -24.54
CA LEU A 354 -2.52 7.06 -25.30
C LEU A 354 -1.74 8.35 -25.56
N TRP A 355 -0.46 8.34 -25.22
CA TRP A 355 0.46 9.43 -25.40
C TRP A 355 1.58 9.04 -26.34
N ILE A 356 1.95 9.91 -27.28
CA ILE A 356 3.05 9.70 -28.21
C ILE A 356 4.01 10.86 -28.08
N TRP A 357 5.23 10.56 -27.67
CA TRP A 357 6.29 11.52 -27.44
C TRP A 357 7.44 11.28 -28.42
N ILE A 358 8.17 12.35 -28.75
CA ILE A 358 9.48 12.29 -29.42
C ILE A 358 10.54 12.79 -28.44
N TYR A 359 11.65 12.11 -28.36
CA TYR A 359 12.78 12.50 -27.51
C TYR A 359 14.13 12.20 -28.19
#